data_a3e10d8da73359632b5e3c9e97310743
#
_entry.id   a3e10d8da73359632b5e3c9e97310743
#
_cell.length_a   1.000
_cell.length_b   1.000
_cell.length_c   1.000
_cell.angle_alpha   90.00
_cell.angle_beta   90.00
_cell.angle_gamma   90.00
#
_symmetry.space_group_name_H-M   'P 1'
#
loop_
_entity.id
_entity.type
_entity.pdbx_description
1 polymer ?
#
loop_
_entity_poly.entity_id
_entity_poly.type
_entity_poly.pdbx_seq_one_letter_code
_entity_poly.pdbx_strand_id
1 'polypeptide(L)'
;MENAYSKAGVNVEAGYEVVERIQKHSQKTQRTGTLGMLGGFGGCFDLSSYKLKEPVLVSGTDGVGTKLLLAIEEQKHETIGIDCVAMCVNDVVAQGAEPLYFLDYLALGTVNPAKVEAIVAGVATGCCEANAALIGGETAEMPDMYEADAYDVAGFAVGIAEKSQLL
;
A
#
# COMPACT_ATOMS: atom_id res chain seq x y z
N MET A 1 -3.25 -14.21 -29.85
CA MET A 1 -3.58 -15.54 -29.30
C MET A 1 -4.07 -15.28 -27.86
N GLU A 2 -5.25 -15.76 -27.51
CA GLU A 2 -5.72 -15.74 -26.12
C GLU A 2 -4.73 -16.56 -25.27
N ASN A 3 -4.10 -15.91 -24.31
CA ASN A 3 -3.22 -16.57 -23.35
C ASN A 3 -4.03 -17.16 -22.18
N ALA A 4 -3.41 -17.94 -21.32
CA ALA A 4 -4.07 -18.58 -20.17
C ALA A 4 -4.68 -17.56 -19.20
N TYR A 5 -4.07 -16.39 -19.06
CA TYR A 5 -4.54 -15.32 -18.17
C TYR A 5 -5.83 -14.66 -18.70
N SER A 6 -5.88 -14.36 -20.02
CA SER A 6 -7.10 -13.76 -20.60
C SER A 6 -8.29 -14.72 -20.57
N LYS A 7 -8.05 -16.04 -20.66
CA LYS A 7 -9.09 -17.06 -20.47
C LYS A 7 -9.61 -17.13 -19.02
N ALA A 8 -8.76 -16.79 -18.06
CA ALA A 8 -9.13 -16.70 -16.65
C ALA A 8 -9.70 -15.32 -16.26
N GLY A 9 -9.95 -14.43 -17.23
CA GLY A 9 -10.49 -13.10 -16.98
C GLY A 9 -9.47 -12.07 -16.47
N VAL A 10 -8.16 -12.38 -16.49
CA VAL A 10 -7.09 -11.50 -16.00
C VAL A 10 -6.46 -10.71 -17.17
N ASN A 11 -6.39 -9.38 -17.01
CA ASN A 11 -5.79 -8.47 -17.98
C ASN A 11 -4.36 -8.08 -17.60
N VAL A 12 -3.38 -8.82 -18.10
CA VAL A 12 -1.96 -8.60 -17.79
C VAL A 12 -1.47 -7.22 -18.29
N GLU A 13 -1.96 -6.73 -19.42
CA GLU A 13 -1.57 -5.41 -19.96
C GLU A 13 -2.05 -4.27 -19.05
N ALA A 14 -3.28 -4.37 -18.55
CA ALA A 14 -3.78 -3.43 -17.55
C ALA A 14 -2.94 -3.45 -16.26
N GLY A 15 -2.44 -4.62 -15.85
CA GLY A 15 -1.51 -4.74 -14.73
C GLY A 15 -0.20 -3.98 -14.97
N TYR A 16 0.40 -4.09 -16.13
CA TYR A 16 1.61 -3.31 -16.48
C TYR A 16 1.34 -1.81 -16.52
N GLU A 17 0.20 -1.39 -17.07
CA GLU A 17 -0.20 0.02 -17.06
C GLU A 17 -0.37 0.55 -15.63
N VAL A 18 -0.96 -0.25 -14.72
CA VAL A 18 -1.05 0.11 -13.30
C VAL A 18 0.33 0.40 -12.73
N VAL A 19 1.29 -0.51 -12.90
CA VAL A 19 2.65 -0.35 -12.36
C VAL A 19 3.29 0.94 -12.87
N GLU A 20 3.17 1.26 -14.16
CA GLU A 20 3.68 2.50 -14.74
C GLU A 20 3.04 3.74 -14.09
N ARG A 21 1.71 3.72 -13.94
CA ARG A 21 0.96 4.85 -13.38
C ARG A 21 1.27 5.11 -11.90
N ILE A 22 1.48 4.06 -11.10
CA ILE A 22 1.68 4.20 -9.65
C ILE A 22 3.12 4.56 -9.25
N GLN A 23 4.13 4.31 -10.11
CA GLN A 23 5.53 4.61 -9.81
C GLN A 23 5.76 6.06 -9.38
N LYS A 24 5.16 7.03 -10.07
CA LYS A 24 5.28 8.45 -9.73
C LYS A 24 4.74 8.81 -8.34
N HIS A 25 3.74 8.05 -7.85
CA HIS A 25 3.16 8.25 -6.53
C HIS A 25 4.07 7.69 -5.45
N SER A 26 4.59 6.46 -5.62
CA SER A 26 5.55 5.86 -4.70
C SER A 26 6.84 6.70 -4.59
N GLN A 27 7.35 7.25 -5.69
CA GLN A 27 8.53 8.11 -5.67
C GLN A 27 8.40 9.32 -4.75
N LYS A 28 7.19 9.87 -4.57
CA LYS A 28 6.94 11.01 -3.67
C LYS A 28 7.10 10.65 -2.19
N THR A 29 7.00 9.36 -1.85
CA THR A 29 7.07 8.87 -0.47
C THR A 29 8.50 8.50 -0.04
N GLN A 30 9.48 8.63 -0.92
CA GLN A 30 10.86 8.26 -0.62
C GLN A 30 11.41 9.06 0.56
N ARG A 31 12.11 8.36 1.44
CA ARG A 31 12.76 8.92 2.61
C ARG A 31 14.11 8.24 2.86
N THR A 32 14.86 8.71 3.86
CA THR A 32 16.09 8.07 4.31
C THR A 32 15.84 6.62 4.68
N GLY A 33 16.60 5.72 4.10
CA GLY A 33 16.45 4.28 4.26
C GLY A 33 15.75 3.57 3.11
N THR A 34 14.99 4.28 2.26
CA THR A 34 14.35 3.67 1.10
C THR A 34 15.40 3.21 0.08
N LEU A 35 15.35 1.94 -0.32
CA LEU A 35 16.23 1.36 -1.35
C LEU A 35 15.40 0.87 -2.55
N GLY A 36 15.78 1.34 -3.74
CA GLY A 36 15.12 0.93 -4.97
C GLY A 36 13.83 1.69 -5.29
N MET A 37 13.10 1.15 -6.26
CA MET A 37 11.79 1.66 -6.72
C MET A 37 10.78 0.52 -6.77
N LEU A 38 9.49 0.83 -6.83
CA LEU A 38 8.41 -0.14 -7.07
C LEU A 38 8.67 -0.94 -8.35
N GLY A 39 8.35 -2.24 -8.32
CA GLY A 39 8.47 -3.16 -9.46
C GLY A 39 9.47 -4.30 -9.26
N GLY A 40 10.14 -4.36 -8.09
CA GLY A 40 10.93 -5.53 -7.67
C GLY A 40 10.08 -6.59 -6.94
N PHE A 41 10.69 -7.73 -6.61
CA PHE A 41 10.02 -8.80 -5.86
C PHE A 41 9.73 -8.45 -4.39
N GLY A 42 10.40 -7.46 -3.83
CA GLY A 42 10.19 -7.03 -2.46
C GLY A 42 10.75 -5.63 -2.22
N GLY A 43 10.14 -4.91 -1.29
CA GLY A 43 10.63 -3.62 -0.84
C GLY A 43 11.81 -3.77 0.12
N CYS A 44 12.86 -2.98 -0.09
CA CYS A 44 14.02 -2.94 0.80
C CYS A 44 14.08 -1.60 1.52
N PHE A 45 14.42 -1.66 2.82
CA PHE A 45 14.60 -0.49 3.65
C PHE A 45 15.87 -0.62 4.49
N ASP A 46 16.78 0.34 4.39
CA ASP A 46 18.07 0.35 5.09
C ASP A 46 17.93 1.01 6.46
N LEU A 47 18.24 0.28 7.50
CA LEU A 47 18.21 0.75 8.90
C LEU A 47 19.56 1.34 9.37
N SER A 48 20.62 1.35 8.56
CA SER A 48 21.96 1.76 8.98
C SER A 48 22.06 3.23 9.43
N SER A 49 21.14 4.08 8.98
CA SER A 49 21.05 5.49 9.39
C SER A 49 20.38 5.70 10.77
N TYR A 50 19.69 4.70 11.28
CA TYR A 50 18.97 4.74 12.56
C TYR A 50 19.90 4.33 13.71
N LYS A 51 20.37 5.32 14.48
CA LYS A 51 21.35 5.11 15.57
C LYS A 51 20.66 4.70 16.87
N LEU A 52 20.00 3.55 16.88
CA LEU A 52 19.36 2.98 18.05
C LEU A 52 20.29 1.96 18.71
N LYS A 53 20.22 1.83 20.06
CA LYS A 53 21.01 0.86 20.83
C LYS A 53 20.37 -0.51 20.84
N GLU A 54 19.05 -0.54 21.07
CA GLU A 54 18.23 -1.75 21.10
C GLU A 54 16.99 -1.54 20.20
N PRO A 55 17.17 -1.55 18.84
CA PRO A 55 16.08 -1.29 17.92
C PRO A 55 15.03 -2.40 17.98
N VAL A 56 13.75 -2.01 18.03
CA VAL A 56 12.61 -2.90 17.92
C VAL A 56 11.76 -2.49 16.72
N LEU A 57 11.42 -3.45 15.87
CA LEU A 57 10.46 -3.24 14.79
C LEU A 57 9.04 -3.46 15.32
N VAL A 58 8.17 -2.55 14.97
CA VAL A 58 6.73 -2.60 15.27
C VAL A 58 5.97 -2.68 13.97
N SER A 59 5.06 -3.64 13.84
CA SER A 59 4.29 -3.86 12.62
C SER A 59 2.80 -3.81 12.92
N GLY A 60 2.04 -3.16 12.05
CA GLY A 60 0.59 -3.13 12.06
C GLY A 60 0.03 -3.46 10.68
N THR A 61 -1.10 -4.16 10.64
CA THR A 61 -1.84 -4.43 9.42
C THR A 61 -3.32 -4.23 9.68
N ASP A 62 -4.00 -3.58 8.74
CA ASP A 62 -5.44 -3.35 8.83
C ASP A 62 -6.05 -3.22 7.42
N GLY A 63 -7.35 -3.47 7.34
CA GLY A 63 -8.18 -3.20 6.16
C GLY A 63 -9.11 -2.03 6.42
N VAL A 64 -9.59 -1.37 5.37
CA VAL A 64 -10.47 -0.21 5.50
C VAL A 64 -11.89 -0.56 5.96
N GLY A 65 -12.28 -1.82 5.89
CA GLY A 65 -13.58 -2.29 6.33
C GLY A 65 -14.72 -1.77 5.45
N THR A 66 -15.93 -1.71 6.02
CA THR A 66 -17.16 -1.37 5.27
C THR A 66 -17.24 0.08 4.79
N LYS A 67 -16.36 0.99 5.23
CA LYS A 67 -16.23 2.34 4.66
C LYS A 67 -15.95 2.31 3.16
N LEU A 68 -15.36 1.23 2.68
CA LEU A 68 -15.10 0.97 1.27
C LEU A 68 -16.36 1.05 0.40
N LEU A 69 -17.50 0.61 0.93
CA LEU A 69 -18.78 0.67 0.22
C LEU A 69 -19.15 2.11 -0.17
N LEU A 70 -18.86 3.08 0.71
CA LEU A 70 -19.09 4.50 0.40
C LEU A 70 -18.17 4.99 -0.72
N ALA A 71 -16.89 4.57 -0.72
CA ALA A 71 -15.96 4.93 -1.77
C ALA A 71 -16.41 4.38 -3.15
N ILE A 72 -16.95 3.16 -3.16
CA ILE A 72 -17.48 2.52 -4.37
C ILE A 72 -18.76 3.22 -4.83
N GLU A 73 -19.71 3.49 -3.94
CA GLU A 73 -20.99 4.12 -4.25
C GLU A 73 -20.81 5.55 -4.78
N GLU A 74 -19.94 6.34 -4.13
CA GLU A 74 -19.66 7.73 -4.50
C GLU A 74 -18.60 7.85 -5.62
N GLN A 75 -18.02 6.75 -6.08
CA GLN A 75 -16.92 6.73 -7.08
C GLN A 75 -15.73 7.63 -6.69
N LYS A 76 -15.41 7.69 -5.38
CA LYS A 76 -14.32 8.47 -4.80
C LYS A 76 -13.29 7.53 -4.16
N HIS A 77 -12.22 7.29 -4.87
CA HIS A 77 -11.26 6.25 -4.52
C HIS A 77 -9.95 6.77 -3.90
N GLU A 78 -9.66 8.07 -4.02
CA GLU A 78 -8.40 8.66 -3.54
C GLU A 78 -8.33 8.74 -2.02
N THR A 79 -9.45 8.98 -1.33
CA THR A 79 -9.44 9.16 0.13
C THR A 79 -9.37 7.86 0.90
N ILE A 80 -9.83 6.74 0.31
CA ILE A 80 -9.78 5.43 0.96
C ILE A 80 -8.35 4.94 1.15
N GLY A 81 -7.42 5.33 0.26
CA GLY A 81 -6.01 5.01 0.39
C GLY A 81 -5.36 5.74 1.58
N ILE A 82 -5.74 7.00 1.84
CA ILE A 82 -5.28 7.75 3.01
C ILE A 82 -5.76 7.06 4.29
N ASP A 83 -7.03 6.66 4.33
CA ASP A 83 -7.62 5.96 5.45
C ASP A 83 -6.92 4.63 5.74
N CYS A 84 -6.60 3.85 4.70
CA CYS A 84 -5.85 2.59 4.82
C CYS A 84 -4.50 2.79 5.51
N VAL A 85 -3.74 3.82 5.11
CA VAL A 85 -2.45 4.12 5.74
C VAL A 85 -2.64 4.57 7.19
N ALA A 86 -3.60 5.46 7.45
CA ALA A 86 -3.84 5.98 8.79
C ALA A 86 -4.19 4.87 9.79
N MET A 87 -5.01 3.90 9.42
CA MET A 87 -5.39 2.79 10.28
C MET A 87 -4.17 1.96 10.69
N CYS A 88 -3.31 1.58 9.74
CA CYS A 88 -2.12 0.79 10.03
C CYS A 88 -1.06 1.58 10.81
N VAL A 89 -0.84 2.84 10.44
CA VAL A 89 0.20 3.69 11.04
C VAL A 89 -0.15 4.09 12.45
N ASN A 90 -1.43 4.33 12.76
CA ASN A 90 -1.87 4.67 14.11
C ASN A 90 -1.52 3.56 15.11
N ASP A 91 -1.63 2.30 14.73
CA ASP A 91 -1.24 1.16 15.58
C ASP A 91 0.27 1.14 15.86
N VAL A 92 1.08 1.48 14.86
CA VAL A 92 2.53 1.59 15.00
C VAL A 92 2.90 2.74 15.95
N VAL A 93 2.29 3.91 15.74
CA VAL A 93 2.55 5.11 16.56
C VAL A 93 2.06 4.92 18.00
N ALA A 94 0.94 4.21 18.21
CA ALA A 94 0.42 3.90 19.53
C ALA A 94 1.38 3.06 20.39
N GLN A 95 2.33 2.37 19.77
CA GLN A 95 3.41 1.64 20.46
C GLN A 95 4.68 2.49 20.67
N GLY A 96 4.66 3.78 20.31
CA GLY A 96 5.82 4.67 20.42
C GLY A 96 6.84 4.52 19.29
N ALA A 97 6.47 3.85 18.18
CA ALA A 97 7.37 3.63 17.05
C ALA A 97 7.23 4.71 15.97
N GLU A 98 8.35 5.07 15.35
CA GLU A 98 8.39 5.90 14.14
C GLU A 98 8.02 5.05 12.93
N PRO A 99 7.00 5.40 12.13
CA PRO A 99 6.71 4.69 10.87
C PRO A 99 7.89 4.78 9.90
N LEU A 100 8.23 3.67 9.26
CA LEU A 100 9.32 3.57 8.29
C LEU A 100 8.82 3.39 6.88
N TYR A 101 8.03 2.35 6.67
CA TYR A 101 7.52 1.99 5.35
C TYR A 101 6.16 1.31 5.40
N PHE A 102 5.54 1.29 4.25
CA PHE A 102 4.21 0.76 4.02
C PHE A 102 4.18 -0.16 2.80
N LEU A 103 3.33 -1.18 2.87
CA LEU A 103 2.96 -2.05 1.76
C LEU A 103 1.44 -2.07 1.68
N ASP A 104 0.88 -2.01 0.47
CA ASP A 104 -0.55 -2.15 0.24
C ASP A 104 -0.90 -3.50 -0.38
N TYR A 105 -2.10 -3.96 -0.12
CA TYR A 105 -2.73 -5.08 -0.81
C TYR A 105 -4.07 -4.62 -1.37
N LEU A 106 -4.21 -4.70 -2.67
CA LEU A 106 -5.42 -4.31 -3.39
C LEU A 106 -5.96 -5.53 -4.14
N ALA A 107 -7.14 -6.02 -3.74
CA ALA A 107 -7.86 -7.10 -4.37
C ALA A 107 -9.04 -6.54 -5.18
N LEU A 108 -9.20 -6.95 -6.43
CA LEU A 108 -10.23 -6.42 -7.33
C LEU A 108 -10.90 -7.53 -8.13
N GLY A 109 -12.17 -7.29 -8.53
CA GLY A 109 -12.84 -8.13 -9.52
C GLY A 109 -12.25 -7.91 -10.92
N THR A 110 -12.09 -6.64 -11.32
CA THR A 110 -11.49 -6.26 -12.61
C THR A 110 -10.53 -5.09 -12.42
N VAL A 111 -9.34 -5.20 -13.00
CA VAL A 111 -8.35 -4.12 -12.96
C VAL A 111 -8.78 -2.97 -13.87
N ASN A 112 -9.04 -1.81 -13.25
CA ASN A 112 -9.19 -0.54 -13.93
C ASN A 112 -7.98 0.35 -13.53
N PRO A 113 -7.04 0.63 -14.46
CA PRO A 113 -5.82 1.35 -14.14
C PRO A 113 -6.03 2.74 -13.52
N ALA A 114 -7.06 3.46 -13.94
CA ALA A 114 -7.37 4.77 -13.38
C ALA A 114 -7.90 4.69 -11.93
N LYS A 115 -8.75 3.69 -11.64
CA LYS A 115 -9.25 3.42 -10.29
C LYS A 115 -8.11 3.02 -9.34
N VAL A 116 -7.25 2.10 -9.78
CA VAL A 116 -6.09 1.66 -8.99
C VAL A 116 -5.12 2.82 -8.76
N GLU A 117 -4.84 3.61 -9.79
CA GLU A 117 -4.01 4.82 -9.64
C GLU A 117 -4.57 5.78 -8.59
N ALA A 118 -5.89 6.02 -8.58
CA ALA A 118 -6.53 6.90 -7.60
C ALA A 118 -6.38 6.36 -6.16
N ILE A 119 -6.60 5.06 -5.96
CA ILE A 119 -6.42 4.42 -4.64
C ILE A 119 -4.97 4.55 -4.17
N VAL A 120 -4.00 4.19 -5.02
CA VAL A 120 -2.57 4.22 -4.67
C VAL A 120 -2.06 5.65 -4.51
N ALA A 121 -2.62 6.63 -5.23
CA ALA A 121 -2.34 8.04 -4.99
C ALA A 121 -2.75 8.48 -3.57
N GLY A 122 -3.91 7.99 -3.10
CA GLY A 122 -4.34 8.15 -1.72
C GLY A 122 -3.39 7.49 -0.72
N VAL A 123 -2.99 6.24 -0.96
CA VAL A 123 -1.99 5.54 -0.15
C VAL A 123 -0.69 6.35 -0.07
N ALA A 124 -0.18 6.82 -1.21
CA ALA A 124 1.04 7.63 -1.24
C ALA A 124 0.88 8.95 -0.46
N THR A 125 -0.30 9.58 -0.52
CA THR A 125 -0.59 10.79 0.26
C THR A 125 -0.53 10.49 1.76
N GLY A 126 -1.21 9.44 2.23
CA GLY A 126 -1.15 9.02 3.62
C GLY A 126 0.27 8.64 4.07
N CYS A 127 1.04 7.97 3.20
CA CYS A 127 2.45 7.67 3.46
C CYS A 127 3.29 8.93 3.63
N CYS A 128 3.10 9.95 2.77
CA CYS A 128 3.80 11.24 2.91
C CYS A 128 3.45 11.93 4.24
N GLU A 129 2.17 11.93 4.63
CA GLU A 129 1.70 12.53 5.87
C GLU A 129 2.27 11.80 7.11
N ALA A 130 2.38 10.47 7.04
CA ALA A 130 2.97 9.63 8.07
C ALA A 130 4.51 9.59 8.03
N ASN A 131 5.16 10.25 7.08
CA ASN A 131 6.59 10.14 6.81
C ASN A 131 7.04 8.68 6.64
N ALA A 132 6.23 7.85 6.01
CA ALA A 132 6.51 6.45 5.67
C ALA A 132 6.76 6.31 4.16
N ALA A 133 7.61 5.36 3.75
CA ALA A 133 7.87 5.09 2.35
C ALA A 133 6.94 3.99 1.83
N LEU A 134 6.22 4.22 0.73
CA LEU A 134 5.52 3.16 0.00
C LEU A 134 6.54 2.40 -0.84
N ILE A 135 6.99 1.23 -0.35
CA ILE A 135 8.11 0.49 -0.94
C ILE A 135 7.70 -0.76 -1.72
N GLY A 136 6.43 -1.12 -1.70
CA GLY A 136 5.91 -2.30 -2.38
C GLY A 136 4.42 -2.47 -2.12
N GLY A 137 3.87 -3.52 -2.65
CA GLY A 137 2.48 -3.91 -2.49
C GLY A 137 2.09 -4.98 -3.50
N GLU A 138 0.80 -5.30 -3.55
CA GLU A 138 0.23 -6.27 -4.47
C GLU A 138 -1.10 -5.76 -5.02
N THR A 139 -1.30 -5.93 -6.31
CA THR A 139 -2.60 -5.73 -6.96
C THR A 139 -3.04 -7.06 -7.55
N ALA A 140 -4.08 -7.65 -6.95
CA ALA A 140 -4.60 -8.97 -7.33
C ALA A 140 -5.94 -8.85 -8.05
N GLU A 141 -5.99 -9.25 -9.32
CA GLU A 141 -7.23 -9.37 -10.09
C GLU A 141 -7.81 -10.77 -9.87
N MET A 142 -9.00 -10.81 -9.24
CA MET A 142 -9.66 -12.06 -8.85
C MET A 142 -11.14 -12.04 -9.29
N PRO A 143 -11.44 -12.24 -10.59
CA PRO A 143 -12.79 -12.05 -11.16
C PRO A 143 -13.72 -13.05 -10.56
N ASP A 144 -13.63 -14.16 -10.17
CA ASP A 144 -14.65 -15.06 -9.59
C ASP A 144 -14.86 -14.87 -8.08
N MET A 145 -13.95 -14.13 -7.41
CA MET A 145 -14.06 -13.83 -5.98
C MET A 145 -14.72 -12.48 -5.71
N TYR A 146 -14.50 -11.52 -6.59
CA TYR A 146 -15.06 -10.17 -6.48
C TYR A 146 -15.92 -9.86 -7.70
N GLU A 147 -16.99 -9.13 -7.49
CA GLU A 147 -17.76 -8.53 -8.59
C GLU A 147 -16.88 -7.52 -9.34
N ALA A 148 -17.20 -7.25 -10.61
CA ALA A 148 -16.34 -6.47 -11.51
C ALA A 148 -15.91 -5.11 -10.95
N ASP A 149 -16.80 -4.40 -10.24
CA ASP A 149 -16.53 -3.08 -9.66
C ASP A 149 -16.10 -3.14 -8.20
N ALA A 150 -16.18 -4.30 -7.56
CA ALA A 150 -15.81 -4.49 -6.17
C ALA A 150 -14.28 -4.57 -6.02
N TYR A 151 -13.81 -4.07 -4.89
CA TYR A 151 -12.42 -4.21 -4.47
C TYR A 151 -12.30 -4.21 -2.94
N ASP A 152 -11.17 -4.64 -2.45
CA ASP A 152 -10.76 -4.49 -1.05
C ASP A 152 -9.35 -3.93 -0.99
N VAL A 153 -9.06 -3.14 0.05
CA VAL A 153 -7.76 -2.55 0.27
C VAL A 153 -7.34 -2.72 1.72
N ALA A 154 -6.14 -3.22 1.90
CA ALA A 154 -5.50 -3.41 3.19
C ALA A 154 -4.07 -2.90 3.14
N GLY A 155 -3.49 -2.62 4.30
CA GLY A 155 -2.14 -2.15 4.42
C GLY A 155 -1.34 -2.90 5.47
N PHE A 156 -0.03 -2.75 5.36
CA PHE A 156 0.95 -3.26 6.30
C PHE A 156 2.00 -2.17 6.54
N ALA A 157 2.04 -1.65 7.76
CA ALA A 157 3.01 -0.65 8.19
C ALA A 157 4.09 -1.27 9.07
N VAL A 158 5.31 -0.81 8.89
CA VAL A 158 6.44 -1.15 9.77
C VAL A 158 7.06 0.14 10.28
N GLY A 159 7.29 0.18 11.59
CA GLY A 159 7.99 1.25 12.28
C GLY A 159 9.13 0.72 13.14
N ILE A 160 9.87 1.63 13.72
CA ILE A 160 11.02 1.34 14.59
C ILE A 160 10.96 2.17 15.86
N ALA A 161 11.37 1.58 16.96
CA ALA A 161 11.53 2.27 18.23
C ALA A 161 12.80 1.84 18.95
N GLU A 162 13.35 2.69 19.81
CA GLU A 162 14.29 2.26 20.84
C GLU A 162 13.50 1.45 21.88
N LYS A 163 13.98 0.28 22.28
CA LYS A 163 13.28 -0.62 23.20
C LYS A 163 12.83 0.04 24.50
N SER A 164 13.63 0.93 25.03
CA SER A 164 13.30 1.67 26.24
C SER A 164 12.22 2.78 26.05
N GLN A 165 11.81 3.05 24.82
CA GLN A 165 10.81 4.06 24.48
C GLN A 165 9.48 3.45 23.99
N LEU A 166 9.35 2.14 24.02
CA LEU A 166 8.07 1.47 23.75
C LEU A 166 7.04 1.88 24.80
N LEU A 167 5.80 2.16 24.34
CA LEU A 167 4.66 2.55 25.17
C LEU A 167 3.84 1.33 25.61
#